data_75bb2d5b932b327a558aad77af83e967
#
_entry.id   75bb2d5b932b327a558aad77af83e967
#
_cell.length_a   1.000
_cell.length_b   1.000
_cell.length_c   1.000
_cell.angle_alpha   90.00
_cell.angle_beta   90.00
_cell.angle_gamma   90.00
#
_symmetry.space_group_name_H-M   'P 1'
#
loop_
_entity.id
_entity.type
_entity.pdbx_description
1 polymer ?
#
loop_
_entity_poly.entity_id
_entity_poly.type
_entity_poly.pdbx_seq_one_letter_code
_entity_poly.pdbx_strand_id
1 'polypeptide(L)'
;MMWLYIFIVLLVLQLPILYFFPTPPKMKKGVIYDVCIVLGCPTKDDGSISRMQKSRMDKAIALYQEGNVKSLLISGAGVRNHFVEADVMADYARSCGVHASDILKEKNARNTYDNLRYAKMLCKAHGYQHIVVVSSCFHIRRSSFFVR
;
A
#
# COMPACT_ATOMS: atom_id res chain seq x y z
N MET A 1 22.96 13.93 -35.03
CA MET A 1 23.58 12.66 -34.62
C MET A 1 23.76 12.58 -33.09
N MET A 2 24.32 13.59 -32.43
CA MET A 2 24.53 13.62 -30.96
C MET A 2 23.24 13.41 -30.12
N TRP A 3 22.13 14.03 -30.48
CA TRP A 3 20.83 13.89 -29.80
C TRP A 3 20.24 12.48 -29.91
N LEU A 4 20.43 11.79 -31.04
CA LEU A 4 20.01 10.43 -31.22
C LEU A 4 20.79 9.47 -30.29
N TYR A 5 22.09 9.72 -30.14
CA TYR A 5 22.95 8.94 -29.25
C TYR A 5 22.56 9.12 -27.78
N ILE A 6 22.29 10.37 -27.35
CA ILE A 6 21.78 10.68 -26.01
C ILE A 6 20.45 9.97 -25.74
N PHE A 7 19.53 10.01 -26.72
CA PHE A 7 18.23 9.36 -26.60
C PHE A 7 18.37 7.83 -26.44
N ILE A 8 19.22 7.19 -27.21
CA ILE A 8 19.49 5.74 -27.13
C ILE A 8 20.12 5.39 -25.79
N VAL A 9 21.08 6.16 -25.29
CA VAL A 9 21.71 5.95 -23.97
C VAL A 9 20.67 6.06 -22.86
N LEU A 10 19.80 7.06 -22.89
CA LEU A 10 18.73 7.22 -21.90
C LEU A 10 17.72 6.06 -21.97
N LEU A 11 17.39 5.57 -23.15
CA LEU A 11 16.51 4.42 -23.33
C LEU A 11 17.14 3.14 -22.74
N VAL A 12 18.42 2.90 -23.02
CA VAL A 12 19.17 1.73 -22.50
C VAL A 12 19.30 1.78 -20.99
N LEU A 13 19.50 2.97 -20.39
CA LEU A 13 19.57 3.15 -18.95
C LEU A 13 18.23 2.87 -18.24
N GLN A 14 17.11 2.94 -18.96
CA GLN A 14 15.80 2.60 -18.39
C GLN A 14 15.47 1.10 -18.42
N LEU A 15 16.13 0.30 -19.26
CA LEU A 15 15.89 -1.14 -19.35
C LEU A 15 16.07 -1.89 -18.02
N PRO A 16 17.14 -1.64 -17.24
CA PRO A 16 17.29 -2.28 -15.93
C PRO A 16 16.14 -1.95 -14.97
N ILE A 17 15.65 -0.69 -14.98
CA ILE A 17 14.54 -0.27 -14.13
C ILE A 17 13.26 -1.05 -14.47
N LEU A 18 12.97 -1.24 -15.75
CA LEU A 18 11.81 -2.02 -16.20
C LEU A 18 11.96 -3.51 -15.91
N TYR A 19 13.18 -4.04 -15.97
CA TYR A 19 13.47 -5.44 -15.69
C TYR A 19 13.39 -5.75 -14.19
N PHE A 20 14.01 -4.93 -13.34
CA PHE A 20 14.06 -5.15 -11.89
C PHE A 20 12.77 -4.73 -11.16
N PHE A 21 11.98 -3.84 -11.73
CA PHE A 21 10.72 -3.37 -11.14
C PHE A 21 9.53 -3.61 -12.09
N PRO A 22 9.10 -4.86 -12.27
CA PRO A 22 7.97 -5.17 -13.12
C PRO A 22 6.70 -4.48 -12.62
N THR A 23 5.81 -4.14 -13.54
CA THR A 23 4.50 -3.60 -13.19
C THR A 23 3.72 -4.63 -12.37
N PRO A 24 3.15 -4.25 -11.22
CA PRO A 24 2.35 -5.16 -10.43
C PRO A 24 1.09 -5.59 -11.20
N PRO A 25 0.60 -6.81 -11.00
CA PRO A 25 -0.64 -7.26 -11.61
C PRO A 25 -1.80 -6.38 -11.15
N LYS A 26 -2.71 -6.08 -12.06
CA LYS A 26 -3.95 -5.35 -11.74
C LYS A 26 -4.94 -6.28 -11.04
N MET A 27 -5.85 -5.67 -10.27
CA MET A 27 -6.99 -6.40 -9.71
C MET A 27 -7.78 -7.09 -10.82
N LYS A 28 -8.20 -8.32 -10.57
CA LYS A 28 -9.09 -9.05 -11.47
C LYS A 28 -10.52 -8.51 -11.31
N LYS A 29 -11.19 -8.25 -12.43
CA LYS A 29 -12.59 -7.83 -12.43
C LYS A 29 -13.49 -8.98 -11.94
N GLY A 30 -14.52 -8.64 -11.15
CA GLY A 30 -15.49 -9.62 -10.65
C GLY A 30 -15.00 -10.51 -9.51
N VAL A 31 -13.80 -10.26 -8.98
CA VAL A 31 -13.28 -10.97 -7.79
C VAL A 31 -13.45 -10.07 -6.57
N ILE A 32 -14.11 -10.57 -5.53
CA ILE A 32 -14.16 -9.92 -4.22
C ILE A 32 -12.94 -10.37 -3.42
N TYR A 33 -12.16 -9.41 -2.97
CA TYR A 33 -10.95 -9.67 -2.19
C TYR A 33 -11.27 -9.72 -0.70
N ASP A 34 -10.60 -10.60 0.04
CA ASP A 34 -10.83 -10.74 1.48
C ASP A 34 -10.30 -9.52 2.24
N VAL A 35 -9.17 -8.98 1.80
CA VAL A 35 -8.52 -7.83 2.45
C VAL A 35 -7.78 -6.94 1.47
N CYS A 36 -7.84 -5.64 1.74
CA CYS A 36 -6.98 -4.63 1.13
C CYS A 36 -5.88 -4.23 2.12
N ILE A 37 -4.63 -4.57 1.82
CA ILE A 37 -3.47 -4.12 2.59
C ILE A 37 -3.13 -2.70 2.15
N VAL A 38 -3.13 -1.76 3.10
CA VAL A 38 -2.71 -0.37 2.88
C VAL A 38 -1.37 -0.13 3.56
N LEU A 39 -0.35 0.14 2.76
CA LEU A 39 0.99 0.38 3.29
C LEU A 39 1.09 1.78 3.89
N GLY A 40 1.59 1.86 5.11
CA GLY A 40 1.84 3.11 5.82
C GLY A 40 2.85 4.01 5.13
N CYS A 41 2.83 5.25 5.52
CA CYS A 41 3.82 6.27 5.19
C CYS A 41 3.72 7.40 6.22
N PRO A 42 4.75 8.25 6.33
CA PRO A 42 4.83 9.22 7.42
C PRO A 42 3.59 10.09 7.61
N THR A 43 3.11 10.14 8.85
CA THR A 43 2.10 11.09 9.32
C THR A 43 2.73 12.48 9.42
N LYS A 44 1.92 13.54 9.35
CA LYS A 44 2.42 14.90 9.60
C LYS A 44 2.85 15.06 11.05
N ASP A 45 3.68 16.07 11.30
CA ASP A 45 4.23 16.31 12.64
C ASP A 45 3.17 16.80 13.65
N ASP A 46 2.05 17.32 13.16
CA ASP A 46 0.86 17.67 13.98
C ASP A 46 -0.09 16.49 14.26
N GLY A 47 0.25 15.28 13.80
CA GLY A 47 -0.57 14.09 13.96
C GLY A 47 -1.71 13.96 12.94
N SER A 48 -1.93 14.94 12.07
CA SER A 48 -2.94 14.85 11.05
C SER A 48 -2.49 13.95 9.90
N ILE A 49 -3.46 13.38 9.18
CA ILE A 49 -3.20 12.51 8.03
C ILE A 49 -2.42 13.26 6.95
N SER A 50 -1.34 12.65 6.44
CA SER A 50 -0.57 13.24 5.35
C SER A 50 -1.29 13.07 4.01
N ARG A 51 -0.96 13.91 3.02
CA ARG A 51 -1.53 13.81 1.66
C ARG A 51 -1.33 12.40 1.06
N MET A 52 -0.19 11.78 1.33
CA MET A 52 0.11 10.45 0.80
C MET A 52 -0.70 9.36 1.52
N GLN A 53 -0.85 9.43 2.84
CA GLN A 53 -1.72 8.54 3.60
C GLN A 53 -3.16 8.66 3.11
N LYS A 54 -3.66 9.90 2.99
CA LYS A 54 -5.01 10.18 2.52
C LYS A 54 -5.25 9.56 1.14
N SER A 55 -4.37 9.78 0.17
CA SER A 55 -4.51 9.22 -1.18
C SER A 55 -4.57 7.69 -1.21
N ARG A 56 -3.78 7.01 -0.36
CA ARG A 56 -3.83 5.55 -0.23
C ARG A 56 -5.14 5.09 0.40
N MET A 57 -5.56 5.77 1.46
CA MET A 57 -6.80 5.44 2.16
C MET A 57 -8.03 5.70 1.29
N ASP A 58 -8.09 6.82 0.58
CA ASP A 58 -9.21 7.12 -0.34
C ASP A 58 -9.40 5.98 -1.36
N LYS A 59 -8.29 5.45 -1.91
CA LYS A 59 -8.37 4.31 -2.83
C LYS A 59 -8.86 3.03 -2.16
N ALA A 60 -8.36 2.73 -0.97
CA ALA A 60 -8.77 1.53 -0.23
C ALA A 60 -10.23 1.62 0.24
N ILE A 61 -10.66 2.80 0.71
CA ILE A 61 -12.03 3.07 1.13
C ILE A 61 -12.99 2.94 -0.06
N ALA A 62 -12.63 3.47 -1.22
CA ALA A 62 -13.43 3.30 -2.44
C ALA A 62 -13.63 1.81 -2.79
N LEU A 63 -12.55 1.00 -2.73
CA LEU A 63 -12.65 -0.44 -2.96
C LEU A 63 -13.56 -1.15 -1.95
N TYR A 64 -13.54 -0.72 -0.69
CA TYR A 64 -14.41 -1.25 0.35
C TYR A 64 -15.89 -0.86 0.12
N GLN A 65 -16.15 0.41 -0.16
CA GLN A 65 -17.50 0.93 -0.42
C GLN A 65 -18.12 0.35 -1.70
N GLU A 66 -17.31 0.05 -2.71
CA GLU A 66 -17.72 -0.64 -3.94
C GLU A 66 -17.96 -2.15 -3.74
N GLY A 67 -17.69 -2.71 -2.53
CA GLY A 67 -17.81 -4.13 -2.25
C GLY A 67 -16.72 -5.00 -2.90
N ASN A 68 -15.65 -4.38 -3.42
CA ASN A 68 -14.54 -5.10 -4.04
C ASN A 68 -13.59 -5.75 -3.01
N VAL A 69 -13.59 -5.24 -1.77
CA VAL A 69 -12.84 -5.80 -0.64
C VAL A 69 -13.72 -5.88 0.61
N LYS A 70 -13.54 -6.90 1.45
CA LYS A 70 -14.32 -7.12 2.67
C LYS A 70 -13.76 -6.37 3.87
N SER A 71 -12.43 -6.20 3.93
CA SER A 71 -11.75 -5.57 5.07
C SER A 71 -10.50 -4.80 4.64
N LEU A 72 -10.03 -3.93 5.52
CA LEU A 72 -8.79 -3.17 5.36
C LEU A 72 -7.76 -3.65 6.38
N LEU A 73 -6.53 -3.90 5.94
CA LEU A 73 -5.38 -4.13 6.82
C LEU A 73 -4.40 -2.97 6.62
N ILE A 74 -4.26 -2.13 7.65
CA ILE A 74 -3.42 -0.95 7.61
C ILE A 74 -2.15 -1.25 8.38
N SER A 75 -1.00 -1.16 7.71
CA SER A 75 0.30 -1.51 8.29
C SER A 75 1.24 -0.33 8.31
N GLY A 76 1.75 0.03 9.50
CA GLY A 76 2.74 1.08 9.71
C GLY A 76 2.87 1.49 11.16
N ALA A 77 4.12 1.56 11.65
CA ALA A 77 4.48 2.07 12.97
C ALA A 77 4.65 3.60 12.98
N GLY A 78 4.97 4.17 14.14
CA GLY A 78 5.42 5.57 14.29
C GLY A 78 6.94 5.67 14.09
N VAL A 79 7.40 5.68 12.83
CA VAL A 79 8.84 5.66 12.54
C VAL A 79 9.44 7.06 12.52
N ARG A 80 8.74 8.03 11.93
CA ARG A 80 9.25 9.40 11.76
C ARG A 80 8.97 10.29 12.97
N ASN A 81 7.83 10.06 13.60
CA ASN A 81 7.37 10.78 14.78
C ASN A 81 6.64 9.80 15.73
N HIS A 82 6.10 10.29 16.84
CA HIS A 82 5.41 9.45 17.83
C HIS A 82 4.01 8.99 17.40
N PHE A 83 3.48 9.46 16.27
CA PHE A 83 2.18 9.05 15.75
C PHE A 83 2.28 7.73 14.99
N VAL A 84 1.50 6.75 15.40
CA VAL A 84 1.41 5.46 14.74
C VAL A 84 0.62 5.61 13.43
N GLU A 85 1.28 5.39 12.31
CA GLU A 85 0.70 5.57 10.97
C GLU A 85 -0.59 4.78 10.79
N ALA A 86 -0.61 3.51 11.24
CA ALA A 86 -1.78 2.64 11.16
C ALA A 86 -2.97 3.18 11.96
N ASP A 87 -2.76 3.85 13.09
CA ASP A 87 -3.85 4.42 13.88
C ASP A 87 -4.44 5.65 13.20
N VAL A 88 -3.61 6.59 12.75
CA VAL A 88 -4.06 7.79 12.04
C VAL A 88 -4.85 7.43 10.77
N MET A 89 -4.37 6.45 10.02
CA MET A 89 -5.04 6.00 8.80
C MET A 89 -6.35 5.26 9.10
N ALA A 90 -6.40 4.47 10.20
CA ALA A 90 -7.62 3.78 10.63
C ALA A 90 -8.70 4.77 11.10
N ASP A 91 -8.29 5.82 11.83
CA ASP A 91 -9.21 6.88 12.27
C ASP A 91 -9.84 7.59 11.05
N TYR A 92 -9.02 7.87 10.03
CA TYR A 92 -9.52 8.42 8.78
C TYR A 92 -10.49 7.47 8.08
N ALA A 93 -10.20 6.17 8.01
CA ALA A 93 -11.11 5.19 7.41
C ALA A 93 -12.47 5.16 8.14
N ARG A 94 -12.46 5.17 9.48
CA ARG A 94 -13.68 5.21 10.29
C ARG A 94 -14.50 6.49 10.04
N SER A 95 -13.84 7.63 9.95
CA SER A 95 -14.52 8.89 9.63
C SER A 95 -15.17 8.90 8.23
N CYS A 96 -14.69 8.05 7.34
CA CYS A 96 -15.26 7.84 5.99
C CYS A 96 -16.26 6.68 5.92
N GLY A 97 -16.71 6.11 7.06
CA GLY A 97 -17.77 5.11 7.12
C GLY A 97 -17.31 3.65 7.00
N VAL A 98 -16.02 3.36 7.13
CA VAL A 98 -15.55 1.97 7.23
C VAL A 98 -15.82 1.45 8.65
N HIS A 99 -16.46 0.30 8.78
CA HIS A 99 -16.75 -0.31 10.07
C HIS A 99 -15.48 -0.67 10.82
N ALA A 100 -15.44 -0.40 12.12
CA ALA A 100 -14.26 -0.68 12.94
C ALA A 100 -13.87 -2.17 12.98
N SER A 101 -14.85 -3.08 12.90
CA SER A 101 -14.65 -4.52 12.81
C SER A 101 -13.91 -4.96 11.54
N ASP A 102 -13.98 -4.16 10.48
CA ASP A 102 -13.41 -4.47 9.17
C ASP A 102 -12.04 -3.83 8.97
N ILE A 103 -11.51 -3.20 10.04
CA ILE A 103 -10.18 -2.57 10.04
C ILE A 103 -9.23 -3.37 10.94
N LEU A 104 -8.24 -3.99 10.32
CA LEU A 104 -7.10 -4.61 11.01
C LEU A 104 -5.92 -3.64 11.00
N LYS A 105 -5.22 -3.54 12.13
CA LYS A 105 -4.05 -2.66 12.28
C LYS A 105 -2.81 -3.47 12.60
N GLU A 106 -1.74 -3.20 11.85
CA GLU A 106 -0.40 -3.70 12.10
C GLU A 106 0.50 -2.50 12.44
N LYS A 107 1.11 -2.48 13.62
CA LYS A 107 1.77 -1.31 14.20
C LYS A 107 3.27 -1.47 14.43
N ASN A 108 3.85 -2.60 14.03
CA ASN A 108 5.26 -2.91 14.33
C ASN A 108 6.18 -2.65 13.14
N ALA A 109 5.62 -2.55 11.94
CA ALA A 109 6.38 -2.40 10.71
C ALA A 109 7.09 -1.05 10.63
N ARG A 110 8.40 -1.07 10.43
CA ARG A 110 9.25 0.12 10.36
C ARG A 110 9.75 0.47 8.97
N ASN A 111 9.53 -0.40 8.01
CA ASN A 111 9.92 -0.22 6.62
C ASN A 111 8.97 -1.00 5.69
N THR A 112 9.13 -0.83 4.37
CA THR A 112 8.23 -1.48 3.39
C THR A 112 8.28 -3.01 3.44
N TYR A 113 9.42 -3.59 3.72
CA TYR A 113 9.56 -5.05 3.86
C TYR A 113 8.78 -5.56 5.07
N ASP A 114 8.93 -4.91 6.22
CA ASP A 114 8.21 -5.27 7.44
C ASP A 114 6.70 -5.10 7.26
N ASN A 115 6.24 -4.01 6.62
CA ASN A 115 4.83 -3.80 6.30
C ASN A 115 4.23 -5.02 5.58
N LEU A 116 4.90 -5.50 4.54
CA LEU A 116 4.41 -6.64 3.76
C LEU A 116 4.56 -7.96 4.51
N ARG A 117 5.67 -8.14 5.23
CA ARG A 117 5.94 -9.35 6.02
C ARG A 117 4.89 -9.53 7.11
N TYR A 118 4.66 -8.51 7.93
CA TYR A 118 3.70 -8.60 9.03
C TYR A 118 2.26 -8.64 8.52
N ALA A 119 1.93 -7.89 7.47
CA ALA A 119 0.63 -7.99 6.83
C ALA A 119 0.37 -9.40 6.29
N LYS A 120 1.36 -10.04 5.65
CA LYS A 120 1.25 -11.43 5.17
C LYS A 120 1.02 -12.42 6.33
N MET A 121 1.69 -12.24 7.46
CA MET A 121 1.49 -13.07 8.65
C MET A 121 0.06 -12.93 9.19
N LEU A 122 -0.46 -11.72 9.28
CA LEU A 122 -1.85 -11.46 9.71
C LEU A 122 -2.86 -12.04 8.71
N CYS A 123 -2.64 -11.85 7.41
CA CYS A 123 -3.51 -12.44 6.39
C CYS A 123 -3.58 -13.97 6.51
N LYS A 124 -2.44 -14.61 6.73
CA LYS A 124 -2.38 -16.07 6.95
C LYS A 124 -3.12 -16.49 8.21
N ALA A 125 -2.96 -15.75 9.31
CA ALA A 125 -3.65 -16.04 10.57
C ALA A 125 -5.18 -15.90 10.46
N HIS A 126 -5.66 -14.99 9.61
CA HIS A 126 -7.10 -14.78 9.34
C HIS A 126 -7.63 -15.67 8.18
N GLY A 127 -6.80 -16.49 7.55
CA GLY A 127 -7.21 -17.36 6.44
C GLY A 127 -7.52 -16.60 5.14
N TYR A 128 -7.06 -15.34 4.97
CA TYR A 128 -7.29 -14.57 3.77
C TYR A 128 -6.51 -15.13 2.58
N GLN A 129 -7.20 -15.34 1.45
CA GLN A 129 -6.60 -15.89 0.24
C GLN A 129 -6.54 -14.87 -0.89
N HIS A 130 -7.56 -14.04 -1.03
CA HIS A 130 -7.62 -13.00 -2.05
C HIS A 130 -7.21 -11.66 -1.44
N ILE A 131 -6.00 -11.21 -1.76
CA ILE A 131 -5.37 -10.03 -1.16
C ILE A 131 -5.08 -9.01 -2.25
N VAL A 132 -5.41 -7.76 -2.01
CA VAL A 132 -4.97 -6.61 -2.82
C VAL A 132 -4.11 -5.68 -1.98
N VAL A 133 -3.12 -5.06 -2.59
CA VAL A 133 -2.22 -4.10 -1.93
C VAL A 133 -2.38 -2.72 -2.54
N VAL A 134 -2.59 -1.72 -1.70
CA VAL A 134 -2.63 -0.31 -2.07
C VAL A 134 -1.38 0.39 -1.56
N SER A 135 -0.67 1.05 -2.46
CA SER A 135 0.49 1.88 -2.18
C SER A 135 0.58 3.01 -3.20
N SER A 136 1.48 3.98 -3.01
CA SER A 136 1.72 5.01 -4.02
C SER A 136 2.47 4.46 -5.24
N CYS A 137 2.28 5.08 -6.40
CA CYS A 137 2.84 4.61 -7.68
C CYS A 137 4.37 4.39 -7.63
N PHE A 138 5.11 5.24 -6.90
CA PHE A 138 6.56 5.10 -6.72
C PHE A 138 6.97 3.92 -5.84
N HIS A 139 6.09 3.49 -4.93
CA HIS A 139 6.37 2.39 -4.00
C HIS A 139 5.77 1.06 -4.43
N ILE A 140 4.74 1.05 -5.29
CA ILE A 140 4.05 -0.17 -5.68
C ILE A 140 4.99 -1.17 -6.40
N ARG A 141 5.88 -0.67 -7.26
CA ARG A 141 6.87 -1.51 -7.95
C ARG A 141 7.86 -2.14 -6.96
N ARG A 142 8.36 -1.37 -6.00
CA ARG A 142 9.24 -1.87 -4.94
C ARG A 142 8.51 -2.88 -4.05
N SER A 143 7.26 -2.62 -3.71
CA SER A 143 6.44 -3.53 -2.91
C SER A 143 6.17 -4.85 -3.64
N SER A 144 5.96 -4.83 -4.95
CA SER A 144 5.71 -6.04 -5.73
C SER A 144 6.89 -7.01 -5.76
N PHE A 145 8.12 -6.53 -5.54
CA PHE A 145 9.29 -7.37 -5.41
C PHE A 145 9.25 -8.25 -4.15
N PHE A 146 8.65 -7.77 -3.06
CA PHE A 146 8.55 -8.49 -1.79
C PHE A 146 7.29 -9.38 -1.66
N VAL A 147 6.35 -9.28 -2.59
CA VAL A 147 5.08 -10.04 -2.57
C VAL A 147 5.20 -11.40 -3.26
N ARG A 148 6.28 -11.61 -4.02
CA ARG A 148 6.61 -12.91 -4.63
C ARG A 148 7.30 -13.79 -3.61
#